data_3dd7a72ccdc34772ad1a327bc7d3d187
#
_entry.id   3dd7a72ccdc34772ad1a327bc7d3d187
#
_cell.length_a   1.000
_cell.length_b   1.000
_cell.length_c   1.000
_cell.angle_alpha   90.00
_cell.angle_beta   90.00
_cell.angle_gamma   90.00
#
_symmetry.space_group_name_H-M   'P 1'
#
loop_
_entity.id
_entity.type
_entity.pdbx_description
1 polymer ?
#
loop_
_entity_poly.entity_id
_entity_poly.type
_entity_poly.pdbx_seq_one_letter_code
_entity_poly.pdbx_strand_id
1 'polypeptide(L)'
;MVAVGVALVVIGVVVHRVGTHWIDLALPPVVTGAIVALIGFNLAPAAKSNFEKGPVVGLVTLVLLVATLAFFRGIVGRLAIFFAVVAGYVLALILGEVDTSAIAAAPWLGLPEFQTPRFTLAVLPLFLPAVIALVGENIGHVKSVGQMTGTDVAPLTGRALAADGVATTLAGFGGGSATTTYAENIGVMAATRVYSTAAYWIAAAVAIVLSLCPKVGAAISAVPPGVLGGATIVLYGLVGVLGIRIWLTNHVDFNKPLNQMTAAIPLIIGIADFTWRVGDLTFTGIALGSIAALLVYHGMRLLSTARELIPQRGA
;
A
#
# COMPACT_ATOMS: atom_id res chain seq x y z
N MET A 1 -5.03 -4.80 13.13
CA MET A 1 -3.71 -5.18 12.61
C MET A 1 -3.36 -6.64 12.88
N VAL A 2 -3.48 -7.16 14.12
CA VAL A 2 -3.18 -8.58 14.41
C VAL A 2 -3.90 -9.55 13.47
N ALA A 3 -5.19 -9.32 13.19
CA ALA A 3 -5.97 -10.17 12.27
C ALA A 3 -5.41 -10.15 10.82
N VAL A 4 -4.94 -9.00 10.35
CA VAL A 4 -4.27 -8.86 9.04
C VAL A 4 -2.99 -9.69 9.02
N GLY A 5 -2.17 -9.53 10.06
CA GLY A 5 -0.92 -10.29 10.19
C GLY A 5 -1.14 -11.80 10.22
N VAL A 6 -2.11 -12.28 11.01
CA VAL A 6 -2.46 -13.69 11.05
C VAL A 6 -2.96 -14.19 9.69
N ALA A 7 -3.79 -13.40 9.00
CA ALA A 7 -4.25 -13.75 7.65
C ALA A 7 -3.08 -13.89 6.67
N LEU A 8 -2.12 -12.95 6.69
CA LEU A 8 -0.91 -13.03 5.86
C LEU A 8 -0.04 -14.24 6.20
N VAL A 9 0.11 -14.60 7.49
CA VAL A 9 0.82 -15.82 7.90
C VAL A 9 0.14 -17.05 7.31
N VAL A 10 -1.17 -17.18 7.45
CA VAL A 10 -1.94 -18.31 6.93
C VAL A 10 -1.78 -18.40 5.41
N ILE A 11 -1.98 -17.28 4.69
CA ILE A 11 -1.80 -17.22 3.23
C ILE A 11 -0.36 -17.58 2.86
N GLY A 12 0.63 -17.04 3.57
CA GLY A 12 2.04 -17.34 3.34
C GLY A 12 2.39 -18.81 3.51
N VAL A 13 1.84 -19.47 4.53
CA VAL A 13 2.00 -20.91 4.75
C VAL A 13 1.33 -21.71 3.63
N VAL A 14 0.13 -21.33 3.21
CA VAL A 14 -0.58 -21.98 2.09
C VAL A 14 0.23 -21.81 0.80
N VAL A 15 0.69 -20.59 0.49
CA VAL A 15 1.53 -20.33 -0.68
C VAL A 15 2.83 -21.13 -0.64
N HIS A 16 3.45 -21.26 0.53
CA HIS A 16 4.66 -22.06 0.68
C HIS A 16 4.44 -23.55 0.38
N ARG A 17 3.25 -24.09 0.69
CA ARG A 17 2.91 -25.53 0.50
C ARG A 17 2.33 -25.83 -0.89
N VAL A 18 1.50 -24.94 -1.41
CA VAL A 18 0.67 -25.16 -2.61
C VAL A 18 1.13 -24.33 -3.82
N GLY A 19 1.99 -23.32 -3.59
CA GLY A 19 2.40 -22.36 -4.62
C GLY A 19 1.45 -21.17 -4.78
N THR A 20 1.71 -20.31 -5.77
CA THR A 20 0.95 -19.06 -6.02
C THR A 20 -0.21 -19.24 -7.01
N HIS A 21 -0.31 -20.38 -7.70
CA HIS A 21 -1.26 -20.57 -8.81
C HIS A 21 -2.73 -20.31 -8.44
N TRP A 22 -3.15 -20.69 -7.24
CA TRP A 22 -4.50 -20.45 -6.76
C TRP A 22 -4.78 -18.95 -6.55
N ILE A 23 -3.75 -18.16 -6.23
CA ILE A 23 -3.87 -16.70 -6.09
C ILE A 23 -4.10 -16.09 -7.47
N ASP A 24 -3.35 -16.52 -8.49
CA ASP A 24 -3.52 -16.04 -9.86
C ASP A 24 -4.93 -16.34 -10.40
N LEU A 25 -5.54 -17.46 -9.95
CA LEU A 25 -6.93 -17.81 -10.27
C LEU A 25 -7.96 -16.97 -9.51
N ALA A 26 -7.73 -16.72 -8.23
CA ALA A 26 -8.63 -15.95 -7.36
C ALA A 26 -8.54 -14.44 -7.64
N LEU A 27 -7.33 -13.95 -7.90
CA LEU A 27 -6.99 -12.55 -8.08
C LEU A 27 -6.27 -12.32 -9.43
N PRO A 28 -6.97 -12.50 -10.56
CA PRO A 28 -6.36 -12.25 -11.86
C PRO A 28 -5.96 -10.77 -11.99
N PRO A 29 -5.01 -10.43 -12.88
CA PRO A 29 -4.45 -9.09 -13.00
C PRO A 29 -5.47 -7.96 -13.15
N VAL A 30 -6.61 -8.23 -13.80
CA VAL A 30 -7.68 -7.23 -13.94
C VAL A 30 -8.30 -6.89 -12.58
N VAL A 31 -8.52 -7.87 -11.71
CA VAL A 31 -9.06 -7.70 -10.36
C VAL A 31 -8.03 -7.01 -9.47
N THR A 32 -6.80 -7.52 -9.44
CA THR A 32 -5.71 -6.95 -8.62
C THR A 32 -5.43 -5.50 -9.01
N GLY A 33 -5.33 -5.21 -10.31
CA GLY A 33 -5.14 -3.84 -10.78
C GLY A 33 -6.28 -2.91 -10.40
N ALA A 34 -7.55 -3.38 -10.46
CA ALA A 34 -8.71 -2.59 -10.02
C ALA A 34 -8.64 -2.27 -8.53
N ILE A 35 -8.33 -3.26 -7.68
CA ILE A 35 -8.23 -3.07 -6.23
C ILE A 35 -7.09 -2.11 -5.87
N VAL A 36 -5.92 -2.26 -6.47
CA VAL A 36 -4.78 -1.36 -6.19
C VAL A 36 -5.09 0.06 -6.68
N ALA A 37 -5.67 0.21 -7.88
CA ALA A 37 -6.01 1.52 -8.41
C ALA A 37 -7.07 2.24 -7.55
N LEU A 38 -8.13 1.54 -7.15
CA LEU A 38 -9.17 2.13 -6.30
C LEU A 38 -8.64 2.57 -4.93
N ILE A 39 -7.70 1.83 -4.32
CA ILE A 39 -7.08 2.22 -3.05
C ILE A 39 -6.36 3.56 -3.20
N GLY A 40 -5.51 3.69 -4.23
CA GLY A 40 -4.79 4.93 -4.48
C GLY A 40 -5.72 6.12 -4.70
N PHE A 41 -6.72 5.98 -5.55
CA PHE A 41 -7.63 7.08 -5.90
C PHE A 41 -8.65 7.38 -4.79
N ASN A 42 -9.09 6.40 -4.00
CA ASN A 42 -9.97 6.64 -2.84
C ASN A 42 -9.32 7.55 -1.79
N LEU A 43 -7.99 7.58 -1.70
CA LEU A 43 -7.26 8.43 -0.76
C LEU A 43 -7.12 9.89 -1.23
N ALA A 44 -7.58 10.24 -2.44
CA ALA A 44 -7.50 11.60 -2.98
C ALA A 44 -8.17 12.67 -2.10
N PRO A 45 -9.35 12.45 -1.47
CA PRO A 45 -9.95 13.41 -0.54
C PRO A 45 -9.07 13.69 0.68
N ALA A 46 -8.35 12.68 1.20
CA ALA A 46 -7.43 12.84 2.32
C ALA A 46 -6.22 13.71 1.93
N ALA A 47 -5.64 13.47 0.75
CA ALA A 47 -4.57 14.31 0.22
C ALA A 47 -5.03 15.76 0.04
N LYS A 48 -6.22 15.99 -0.53
CA LYS A 48 -6.84 17.30 -0.68
C LYS A 48 -7.02 17.99 0.68
N SER A 49 -7.64 17.32 1.64
CA SER A 49 -7.89 17.90 2.97
C SER A 49 -6.60 18.29 3.70
N ASN A 50 -5.53 17.51 3.55
CA ASN A 50 -4.24 17.85 4.11
C ASN A 50 -3.59 19.03 3.38
N PHE A 51 -3.68 19.06 2.05
CA PHE A 51 -3.15 20.15 1.23
C PHE A 51 -3.82 21.49 1.54
N GLU A 52 -5.15 21.52 1.70
CA GLU A 52 -5.93 22.71 2.01
C GLU A 52 -5.59 23.33 3.37
N LYS A 53 -5.02 22.57 4.31
CA LYS A 53 -4.58 23.05 5.63
C LYS A 53 -3.28 23.85 5.59
N GLY A 54 -2.51 23.79 4.49
CA GLY A 54 -1.27 24.53 4.29
C GLY A 54 -0.90 24.58 2.82
N PRO A 55 -1.68 25.29 1.98
CA PRO A 55 -1.55 25.18 0.52
C PRO A 55 -0.21 25.68 -0.02
N VAL A 56 0.39 26.70 0.62
CA VAL A 56 1.69 27.24 0.19
C VAL A 56 2.79 26.19 0.39
N VAL A 57 2.89 25.67 1.61
CA VAL A 57 3.87 24.64 1.96
C VAL A 57 3.61 23.35 1.18
N GLY A 58 2.33 22.99 1.00
CA GLY A 58 1.93 21.84 0.22
C GLY A 58 2.34 21.96 -1.26
N LEU A 59 2.11 23.12 -1.87
CA LEU A 59 2.52 23.38 -3.25
C LEU A 59 4.04 23.34 -3.41
N VAL A 60 4.78 23.97 -2.51
CA VAL A 60 6.25 23.93 -2.55
C VAL A 60 6.77 22.51 -2.41
N THR A 61 6.22 21.72 -1.46
CA THR A 61 6.58 20.32 -1.28
C THR A 61 6.30 19.52 -2.55
N LEU A 62 5.14 19.69 -3.17
CA LEU A 62 4.75 19.04 -4.42
C LEU A 62 5.71 19.40 -5.56
N VAL A 63 6.00 20.69 -5.75
CA VAL A 63 6.92 21.16 -6.80
C VAL A 63 8.32 20.63 -6.58
N LEU A 64 8.83 20.66 -5.36
CA LEU A 64 10.15 20.12 -5.02
C LEU A 64 10.23 18.62 -5.29
N LEU A 65 9.17 17.88 -4.96
CA LEU A 65 9.10 16.45 -5.23
C LEU A 65 9.15 16.16 -6.74
N VAL A 66 8.32 16.84 -7.53
CA VAL A 66 8.31 16.68 -8.99
C VAL A 66 9.65 17.10 -9.59
N ALA A 67 10.20 18.22 -9.16
CA ALA A 67 11.51 18.70 -9.62
C ALA A 67 12.63 17.69 -9.26
N THR A 68 12.61 17.14 -8.05
CA THR A 68 13.60 16.12 -7.64
C THR A 68 13.50 14.88 -8.52
N LEU A 69 12.30 14.41 -8.81
CA LEU A 69 12.09 13.27 -9.71
C LEU A 69 12.52 13.56 -11.14
N ALA A 70 12.34 14.80 -11.63
CA ALA A 70 12.64 15.18 -12.99
C ALA A 70 14.16 15.42 -13.22
N PHE A 71 14.82 16.08 -12.29
CA PHE A 71 16.20 16.54 -12.49
C PHE A 71 17.25 15.59 -11.90
N PHE A 72 16.92 14.82 -10.86
CA PHE A 72 17.86 13.96 -10.17
C PHE A 72 17.67 12.49 -10.53
N ARG A 73 18.80 11.79 -10.69
CA ARG A 73 18.87 10.36 -10.96
C ARG A 73 19.57 9.64 -9.81
N GLY A 74 19.54 8.29 -9.82
CA GLY A 74 20.19 7.48 -8.80
C GLY A 74 19.47 7.57 -7.44
N ILE A 75 20.20 7.65 -6.35
CA ILE A 75 19.67 7.63 -4.98
C ILE A 75 18.82 8.86 -4.69
N VAL A 76 19.24 10.06 -5.10
CA VAL A 76 18.50 11.31 -4.83
C VAL A 76 17.11 11.28 -5.47
N GLY A 77 17.02 10.90 -6.75
CA GLY A 77 15.72 10.76 -7.42
C GLY A 77 14.83 9.70 -6.78
N ARG A 78 15.40 8.62 -6.24
CA ARG A 78 14.62 7.57 -5.56
C ARG A 78 14.16 7.95 -4.16
N LEU A 79 14.90 8.83 -3.49
CA LEU A 79 14.54 9.42 -2.19
C LEU A 79 13.83 10.76 -2.34
N ALA A 80 13.29 11.08 -3.52
CA ALA A 80 12.68 12.38 -3.82
C ALA A 80 11.60 12.77 -2.81
N ILE A 81 10.76 11.82 -2.39
CA ILE A 81 9.70 12.04 -1.40
C ILE A 81 10.32 12.49 -0.07
N PHE A 82 11.36 11.79 0.38
CA PHE A 82 12.04 12.14 1.63
C PHE A 82 12.63 13.56 1.57
N PHE A 83 13.37 13.90 0.51
CA PHE A 83 13.96 15.23 0.38
C PHE A 83 12.91 16.32 0.25
N ALA A 84 11.82 16.08 -0.48
CA ALA A 84 10.74 17.04 -0.62
C ALA A 84 10.01 17.28 0.71
N VAL A 85 9.74 16.22 1.49
CA VAL A 85 9.12 16.33 2.81
C VAL A 85 10.04 17.07 3.79
N VAL A 86 11.34 16.74 3.81
CA VAL A 86 12.31 17.45 4.67
C VAL A 86 12.39 18.93 4.29
N ALA A 87 12.48 19.24 2.99
CA ALA A 87 12.54 20.64 2.55
C ALA A 87 11.23 21.39 2.84
N GLY A 88 10.07 20.76 2.63
CA GLY A 88 8.78 21.32 3.00
C GLY A 88 8.63 21.54 4.50
N TYR A 89 9.14 20.61 5.31
CA TYR A 89 9.16 20.73 6.76
C TYR A 89 10.05 21.91 7.23
N VAL A 90 11.25 22.06 6.63
CA VAL A 90 12.15 23.18 6.91
C VAL A 90 11.49 24.51 6.52
N LEU A 91 10.81 24.56 5.37
CA LEU A 91 10.06 25.76 4.99
C LEU A 91 8.95 26.07 5.99
N ALA A 92 8.19 25.08 6.43
CA ALA A 92 7.14 25.26 7.43
C ALA A 92 7.69 25.73 8.78
N LEU A 93 8.89 25.27 9.17
CA LEU A 93 9.61 25.80 10.36
C LEU A 93 9.96 27.28 10.20
N ILE A 94 10.46 27.70 9.04
CA ILE A 94 10.81 29.08 8.75
C ILE A 94 9.57 29.99 8.78
N LEU A 95 8.44 29.47 8.29
CA LEU A 95 7.15 30.19 8.28
C LEU A 95 6.46 30.19 9.65
N GLY A 96 6.99 29.47 10.65
CA GLY A 96 6.38 29.37 11.98
C GLY A 96 5.11 28.51 12.05
N GLU A 97 4.90 27.64 11.05
CA GLU A 97 3.72 26.76 10.97
C GLU A 97 3.92 25.43 11.73
N VAL A 98 5.08 25.21 12.35
CA VAL A 98 5.41 23.99 13.10
C VAL A 98 5.39 24.26 14.59
N ASP A 99 4.57 23.52 15.33
CA ASP A 99 4.66 23.49 16.77
C ASP A 99 5.82 22.59 17.22
N THR A 100 6.89 23.23 17.69
CA THR A 100 8.09 22.54 18.18
C THR A 100 8.02 22.20 19.66
N SER A 101 6.97 22.59 20.38
CA SER A 101 6.83 22.41 21.83
C SER A 101 6.87 20.92 22.21
N ALA A 102 6.16 20.09 21.47
CA ALA A 102 6.16 18.63 21.67
C ALA A 102 7.55 18.01 21.42
N ILE A 103 8.31 18.54 20.44
CA ILE A 103 9.67 18.07 20.16
C ILE A 103 10.61 18.49 21.30
N ALA A 104 10.47 19.71 21.80
CA ALA A 104 11.29 20.21 22.90
C ALA A 104 11.04 19.43 24.20
N ALA A 105 9.77 19.12 24.48
CA ALA A 105 9.35 18.39 25.67
C ALA A 105 9.68 16.89 25.64
N ALA A 106 9.82 16.30 24.45
CA ALA A 106 10.06 14.87 24.29
C ALA A 106 11.46 14.48 24.80
N PRO A 107 11.58 13.39 25.57
CA PRO A 107 12.88 12.87 26.02
C PRO A 107 13.67 12.27 24.84
N TRP A 108 15.00 12.21 25.03
CA TRP A 108 15.89 11.56 24.06
C TRP A 108 15.81 10.05 24.09
N LEU A 109 15.50 9.47 25.24
CA LEU A 109 15.36 8.02 25.44
C LEU A 109 14.03 7.73 26.13
N GLY A 110 13.31 6.76 25.60
CA GLY A 110 12.03 6.31 26.14
C GLY A 110 11.52 5.08 25.40
N LEU A 111 10.64 4.35 26.03
CA LEU A 111 9.94 3.25 25.39
C LEU A 111 8.74 3.79 24.60
N PRO A 112 8.38 3.19 23.45
CA PRO A 112 7.13 3.49 22.78
C PRO A 112 5.93 3.21 23.69
N GLU A 113 4.87 3.96 23.49
CA GLU A 113 3.60 3.70 24.19
C GLU A 113 2.93 2.47 23.58
N PHE A 114 3.06 1.34 24.26
CA PHE A 114 2.41 0.11 23.82
C PHE A 114 0.90 0.17 24.10
N GLN A 115 0.12 -0.18 23.09
CA GLN A 115 -1.34 -0.29 23.20
C GLN A 115 -1.77 -1.74 23.05
N THR A 116 -2.61 -2.21 23.96
CA THR A 116 -3.17 -3.55 23.87
C THR A 116 -4.18 -3.64 22.73
N PRO A 117 -4.14 -4.72 21.93
CA PRO A 117 -5.07 -4.88 20.80
C PRO A 117 -6.51 -5.07 21.32
N ARG A 118 -7.44 -4.38 20.66
CA ARG A 118 -8.87 -4.60 20.87
C ARG A 118 -9.43 -5.39 19.68
N PHE A 119 -10.03 -6.54 19.99
CA PHE A 119 -10.63 -7.39 18.97
C PHE A 119 -12.11 -7.05 18.79
N THR A 120 -12.44 -6.49 17.63
CA THR A 120 -13.80 -6.15 17.24
C THR A 120 -14.11 -6.82 15.91
N LEU A 121 -15.00 -7.80 15.89
CA LEU A 121 -15.37 -8.54 14.68
C LEU A 121 -15.96 -7.63 13.59
N ALA A 122 -16.63 -6.56 14.00
CA ALA A 122 -17.27 -5.59 13.09
C ALA A 122 -16.29 -4.90 12.12
N VAL A 123 -15.00 -4.80 12.45
CA VAL A 123 -13.99 -4.15 11.60
C VAL A 123 -13.21 -5.11 10.73
N LEU A 124 -13.35 -6.43 10.88
CA LEU A 124 -12.63 -7.42 10.09
C LEU A 124 -12.84 -7.28 8.56
N PRO A 125 -14.08 -7.04 8.06
CA PRO A 125 -14.31 -6.89 6.64
C PRO A 125 -13.56 -5.70 6.01
N LEU A 126 -13.25 -4.66 6.81
CA LEU A 126 -12.50 -3.49 6.33
C LEU A 126 -11.05 -3.80 5.99
N PHE A 127 -10.49 -4.86 6.57
CA PHE A 127 -9.10 -5.26 6.34
C PHE A 127 -8.92 -6.23 5.17
N LEU A 128 -9.99 -6.85 4.67
CA LEU A 128 -9.90 -7.80 3.55
C LEU A 128 -9.25 -7.20 2.29
N PRO A 129 -9.64 -5.98 1.84
CA PRO A 129 -8.98 -5.34 0.71
C PRO A 129 -7.49 -5.10 0.94
N ALA A 130 -7.11 -4.70 2.15
CA ALA A 130 -5.72 -4.49 2.51
C ALA A 130 -4.92 -5.80 2.41
N VAL A 131 -5.45 -6.92 2.92
CA VAL A 131 -4.80 -8.23 2.80
C VAL A 131 -4.59 -8.62 1.35
N ILE A 132 -5.60 -8.41 0.49
CA ILE A 132 -5.51 -8.71 -0.95
C ILE A 132 -4.40 -7.88 -1.62
N ALA A 133 -4.39 -6.57 -1.34
CA ALA A 133 -3.37 -5.68 -1.86
C ALA A 133 -1.96 -6.07 -1.40
N LEU A 134 -1.80 -6.33 -0.10
CA LEU A 134 -0.52 -6.75 0.49
C LEU A 134 0.02 -8.05 -0.11
N VAL A 135 -0.86 -9.04 -0.35
CA VAL A 135 -0.48 -10.30 -1.00
C VAL A 135 0.00 -10.05 -2.43
N GLY A 136 -0.76 -9.28 -3.21
CA GLY A 136 -0.40 -8.96 -4.60
C GLY A 136 0.90 -8.16 -4.70
N GLU A 137 1.07 -7.17 -3.83
CA GLU A 137 2.25 -6.33 -3.74
C GLU A 137 3.49 -7.13 -3.35
N ASN A 138 3.42 -7.93 -2.30
CA ASN A 138 4.52 -8.77 -1.84
C ASN A 138 4.99 -9.75 -2.93
N ILE A 139 4.07 -10.43 -3.61
CA ILE A 139 4.40 -11.32 -4.73
C ILE A 139 5.11 -10.56 -5.85
N GLY A 140 4.63 -9.37 -6.18
CA GLY A 140 5.24 -8.48 -7.17
C GLY A 140 6.65 -8.06 -6.80
N HIS A 141 6.87 -7.72 -5.53
CA HIS A 141 8.17 -7.32 -5.00
C HIS A 141 9.18 -8.47 -4.98
N VAL A 142 8.77 -9.66 -4.55
CA VAL A 142 9.62 -10.87 -4.60
C VAL A 142 10.04 -11.17 -6.04
N LYS A 143 9.12 -11.13 -7.00
CA LYS A 143 9.44 -11.30 -8.43
C LYS A 143 10.43 -10.23 -8.93
N SER A 144 10.24 -8.98 -8.53
CA SER A 144 11.12 -7.87 -8.94
C SER A 144 12.54 -8.03 -8.40
N VAL A 145 12.69 -8.47 -7.15
CA VAL A 145 13.99 -8.78 -6.54
C VAL A 145 14.65 -9.95 -7.29
N GLY A 146 13.91 -11.00 -7.60
CA GLY A 146 14.41 -12.12 -8.38
C GLY A 146 14.96 -11.70 -9.75
N GLN A 147 14.21 -10.88 -10.48
CA GLN A 147 14.64 -10.34 -11.77
C GLN A 147 15.90 -9.47 -11.66
N MET A 148 15.96 -8.65 -10.60
CA MET A 148 17.09 -7.75 -10.37
C MET A 148 18.38 -8.47 -9.97
N THR A 149 18.25 -9.53 -9.19
CA THR A 149 19.40 -10.31 -8.68
C THR A 149 19.79 -11.48 -9.59
N GLY A 150 18.96 -11.79 -10.60
CA GLY A 150 19.14 -12.96 -11.45
C GLY A 150 18.95 -14.29 -10.72
N THR A 151 18.25 -14.28 -9.57
CA THR A 151 18.05 -15.45 -8.71
C THR A 151 16.58 -15.87 -8.74
N ASP A 152 16.30 -17.16 -8.83
CA ASP A 152 14.93 -17.65 -8.67
C ASP A 152 14.54 -17.59 -7.17
N VAL A 153 13.81 -16.55 -6.82
CA VAL A 153 13.25 -16.35 -5.47
C VAL A 153 11.77 -16.70 -5.37
N ALA A 154 11.16 -17.20 -6.44
CA ALA A 154 9.75 -17.60 -6.45
C ALA A 154 9.39 -18.61 -5.33
N PRO A 155 10.23 -19.60 -5.00
CA PRO A 155 9.98 -20.53 -3.89
C PRO A 155 9.95 -19.85 -2.50
N LEU A 156 10.51 -18.64 -2.39
CA LEU A 156 10.55 -17.88 -1.14
C LEU A 156 9.31 -17.00 -0.93
N THR A 157 8.43 -16.87 -1.92
CA THR A 157 7.24 -15.99 -1.86
C THR A 157 6.38 -16.28 -0.62
N GLY A 158 6.10 -17.55 -0.34
CA GLY A 158 5.32 -17.93 0.84
C GLY A 158 6.00 -17.58 2.15
N ARG A 159 7.33 -17.67 2.22
CA ARG A 159 8.11 -17.25 3.40
C ARG A 159 8.10 -15.73 3.56
N ALA A 160 8.18 -14.97 2.47
CA ALA A 160 8.12 -13.51 2.51
C ALA A 160 6.76 -13.04 3.04
N LEU A 161 5.66 -13.60 2.51
CA LEU A 161 4.30 -13.32 3.02
C LEU A 161 4.14 -13.69 4.50
N ALA A 162 4.65 -14.85 4.91
CA ALA A 162 4.59 -15.26 6.31
C ALA A 162 5.40 -14.34 7.21
N ALA A 163 6.58 -13.87 6.77
CA ALA A 163 7.40 -12.93 7.50
C ALA A 163 6.71 -11.57 7.69
N ASP A 164 6.07 -11.03 6.63
CA ASP A 164 5.24 -9.83 6.72
C ASP A 164 4.07 -10.02 7.69
N GLY A 165 3.43 -11.19 7.65
CA GLY A 165 2.36 -11.54 8.56
C GLY A 165 2.81 -11.59 10.02
N VAL A 166 3.97 -12.20 10.32
CA VAL A 166 4.55 -12.23 11.67
C VAL A 166 4.90 -10.81 12.12
N ALA A 167 5.57 -10.02 11.27
CA ALA A 167 5.94 -8.64 11.59
C ALA A 167 4.70 -7.77 11.88
N THR A 168 3.66 -7.87 11.04
CA THR A 168 2.38 -7.18 11.23
C THR A 168 1.67 -7.63 12.51
N THR A 169 1.72 -8.93 12.83
CA THR A 169 1.13 -9.46 14.06
C THR A 169 1.83 -8.90 15.29
N LEU A 170 3.17 -8.92 15.30
CA LEU A 170 3.97 -8.37 16.40
C LEU A 170 3.76 -6.88 16.56
N ALA A 171 3.78 -6.12 15.46
CA ALA A 171 3.47 -4.68 15.47
C ALA A 171 2.06 -4.43 16.03
N GLY A 172 1.06 -5.22 15.61
CA GLY A 172 -0.31 -5.09 16.07
C GLY A 172 -0.48 -5.36 17.56
N PHE A 173 0.30 -6.28 18.17
CA PHE A 173 0.32 -6.49 19.61
C PHE A 173 0.94 -5.32 20.37
N GLY A 174 1.87 -4.60 19.76
CA GLY A 174 2.45 -3.38 20.32
C GLY A 174 1.64 -2.11 20.08
N GLY A 175 0.52 -2.17 19.35
CA GLY A 175 -0.26 -1.00 18.96
C GLY A 175 0.26 -0.31 17.69
N GLY A 176 1.19 -0.93 16.97
CA GLY A 176 1.73 -0.44 15.70
C GLY A 176 0.82 -0.73 14.50
N SER A 177 1.20 -0.16 13.34
CA SER A 177 0.51 -0.37 12.06
C SER A 177 0.93 -1.68 11.39
N ALA A 178 0.19 -2.09 10.36
CA ALA A 178 0.60 -3.19 9.50
C ALA A 178 1.90 -2.84 8.76
N THR A 179 2.69 -3.86 8.47
CA THR A 179 3.92 -3.79 7.71
C THR A 179 3.75 -4.43 6.34
N THR A 180 4.56 -4.03 5.37
CA THR A 180 4.65 -4.64 4.05
C THR A 180 6.04 -4.42 3.46
N THR A 181 6.33 -5.06 2.34
CA THR A 181 7.50 -4.76 1.53
C THR A 181 7.30 -3.45 0.75
N TYR A 182 8.38 -2.69 0.50
CA TYR A 182 8.33 -1.41 -0.20
C TYR A 182 9.10 -1.44 -1.51
N ALA A 183 8.45 -1.01 -2.59
CA ALA A 183 9.07 -0.88 -3.90
C ALA A 183 10.22 0.15 -3.91
N GLU A 184 10.13 1.18 -3.07
CA GLU A 184 11.15 2.19 -2.88
C GLU A 184 12.47 1.58 -2.43
N ASN A 185 12.42 0.60 -1.51
CA ASN A 185 13.61 -0.11 -1.05
C ASN A 185 14.23 -0.96 -2.18
N ILE A 186 13.42 -1.60 -3.01
CA ILE A 186 13.89 -2.29 -4.22
C ILE A 186 14.57 -1.28 -5.15
N GLY A 187 14.01 -0.08 -5.26
CA GLY A 187 14.59 1.02 -5.98
C GLY A 187 15.99 1.41 -5.45
N VAL A 188 16.14 1.49 -4.13
CA VAL A 188 17.46 1.77 -3.50
C VAL A 188 18.43 0.63 -3.76
N MET A 189 18.00 -0.63 -3.63
CA MET A 189 18.83 -1.81 -3.99
C MET A 189 19.34 -1.72 -5.42
N ALA A 190 18.46 -1.40 -6.37
CA ALA A 190 18.84 -1.27 -7.79
C ALA A 190 19.82 -0.11 -8.04
N ALA A 191 19.71 0.99 -7.29
CA ALA A 191 20.60 2.15 -7.43
C ALA A 191 21.97 1.90 -6.81
N THR A 192 22.00 1.29 -5.62
CA THR A 192 23.24 1.05 -4.86
C THR A 192 23.93 -0.24 -5.27
N ARG A 193 23.20 -1.16 -5.92
CA ARG A 193 23.62 -2.54 -6.21
C ARG A 193 24.02 -3.32 -4.94
N VAL A 194 23.49 -2.93 -3.79
CA VAL A 194 23.67 -3.63 -2.52
C VAL A 194 22.52 -4.60 -2.34
N TYR A 195 22.80 -5.89 -2.45
CA TYR A 195 21.82 -6.98 -2.33
C TYR A 195 22.05 -7.84 -1.08
N SER A 196 22.96 -7.41 -0.21
CA SER A 196 23.30 -8.14 1.01
C SER A 196 22.18 -8.09 2.03
N THR A 197 21.80 -9.24 2.57
CA THR A 197 20.84 -9.33 3.67
C THR A 197 21.33 -8.64 4.95
N ALA A 198 22.65 -8.50 5.14
CA ALA A 198 23.22 -7.76 6.26
C ALA A 198 22.77 -6.28 6.29
N ALA A 199 22.57 -5.65 5.11
CA ALA A 199 22.07 -4.29 5.03
C ALA A 199 20.69 -4.15 5.66
N TYR A 200 19.80 -5.15 5.50
CA TYR A 200 18.47 -5.16 6.11
C TYR A 200 18.53 -5.35 7.63
N TRP A 201 19.43 -6.20 8.12
CA TRP A 201 19.63 -6.37 9.57
C TRP A 201 20.12 -5.07 10.22
N ILE A 202 21.05 -4.36 9.57
CA ILE A 202 21.53 -3.06 10.05
C ILE A 202 20.41 -2.03 10.01
N ALA A 203 19.65 -1.96 8.91
CA ALA A 203 18.52 -1.05 8.79
C ALA A 203 17.46 -1.30 9.88
N ALA A 204 17.14 -2.57 10.15
CA ALA A 204 16.21 -2.96 11.21
C ALA A 204 16.76 -2.54 12.59
N ALA A 205 18.04 -2.77 12.88
CA ALA A 205 18.67 -2.35 14.12
C ALA A 205 18.62 -0.82 14.30
N VAL A 206 18.92 -0.06 13.25
CA VAL A 206 18.83 1.41 13.27
C VAL A 206 17.39 1.86 13.52
N ALA A 207 16.40 1.25 12.85
CA ALA A 207 14.99 1.58 13.07
C ALA A 207 14.55 1.31 14.51
N ILE A 208 14.99 0.18 15.11
CA ILE A 208 14.72 -0.14 16.52
C ILE A 208 15.36 0.90 17.44
N VAL A 209 16.62 1.27 17.22
CA VAL A 209 17.29 2.32 18.01
C VAL A 209 16.57 3.66 17.91
N LEU A 210 16.16 4.07 16.69
CA LEU A 210 15.40 5.29 16.49
C LEU A 210 14.02 5.26 17.16
N SER A 211 13.38 4.10 17.23
CA SER A 211 12.09 3.94 17.90
C SER A 211 12.16 4.16 19.44
N LEU A 212 13.36 4.00 20.01
CA LEU A 212 13.61 4.30 21.43
C LEU A 212 13.91 5.79 21.70
N CYS A 213 13.80 6.65 20.67
CA CYS A 213 13.98 8.09 20.79
C CYS A 213 12.63 8.81 20.56
N PRO A 214 11.84 9.08 21.61
CA PRO A 214 10.56 9.80 21.49
C PRO A 214 10.67 11.13 20.78
N LYS A 215 11.81 11.80 20.88
CA LYS A 215 12.07 13.07 20.18
C LYS A 215 12.03 12.91 18.65
N VAL A 216 12.51 11.79 18.10
CA VAL A 216 12.38 11.47 16.66
C VAL A 216 10.92 11.27 16.29
N GLY A 217 10.17 10.53 17.11
CA GLY A 217 8.72 10.35 16.92
C GLY A 217 7.96 11.67 16.96
N ALA A 218 8.27 12.54 17.92
CA ALA A 218 7.68 13.86 18.03
C ALA A 218 8.00 14.74 16.80
N ALA A 219 9.23 14.70 16.29
CA ALA A 219 9.62 15.42 15.08
C ALA A 219 8.84 14.95 13.83
N ILE A 220 8.66 13.63 13.69
CA ILE A 220 7.85 13.06 12.59
C ILE A 220 6.38 13.48 12.72
N SER A 221 5.82 13.44 13.94
CA SER A 221 4.43 13.81 14.21
C SER A 221 4.17 15.30 14.05
N ALA A 222 5.20 16.14 14.17
CA ALA A 222 5.13 17.58 14.00
C ALA A 222 5.17 18.03 12.52
N VAL A 223 5.26 17.09 11.55
CA VAL A 223 5.20 17.43 10.12
C VAL A 223 3.83 18.04 9.80
N PRO A 224 3.76 19.28 9.29
CA PRO A 224 2.49 19.94 9.03
C PRO A 224 1.64 19.21 8.00
N PRO A 225 0.31 19.24 8.14
CA PRO A 225 -0.61 18.63 7.18
C PRO A 225 -0.38 19.11 5.74
N GLY A 226 -0.03 20.39 5.52
CA GLY A 226 0.28 20.92 4.19
C GLY A 226 1.43 20.18 3.50
N VAL A 227 2.53 19.91 4.23
CA VAL A 227 3.67 19.14 3.72
C VAL A 227 3.24 17.74 3.33
N LEU A 228 2.49 17.07 4.23
CA LEU A 228 1.94 15.75 3.97
C LEU A 228 0.99 15.77 2.77
N GLY A 229 0.16 16.81 2.64
CA GLY A 229 -0.76 16.99 1.53
C GLY A 229 -0.04 17.06 0.18
N GLY A 230 1.03 17.87 0.09
CA GLY A 230 1.86 17.95 -1.12
C GLY A 230 2.50 16.62 -1.50
N ALA A 231 3.04 15.90 -0.52
CA ALA A 231 3.65 14.59 -0.74
C ALA A 231 2.63 13.50 -1.08
N THR A 232 1.48 13.47 -0.39
CA THR A 232 0.46 12.41 -0.56
C THR A 232 -0.30 12.53 -1.87
N ILE A 233 -0.42 13.72 -2.47
CA ILE A 233 -0.95 13.87 -3.84
C ILE A 233 -0.16 12.98 -4.80
N VAL A 234 1.16 13.01 -4.75
CA VAL A 234 2.00 12.17 -5.61
C VAL A 234 1.95 10.71 -5.17
N LEU A 235 2.09 10.44 -3.87
CA LEU A 235 2.09 9.06 -3.36
C LEU A 235 0.83 8.30 -3.72
N TYR A 236 -0.35 8.85 -3.40
CA TYR A 236 -1.62 8.18 -3.68
C TYR A 236 -1.90 8.08 -5.19
N GLY A 237 -1.50 9.12 -5.95
CA GLY A 237 -1.53 9.06 -7.41
C GLY A 237 -0.67 7.93 -7.96
N LEU A 238 0.55 7.74 -7.44
CA LEU A 238 1.44 6.65 -7.86
C LEU A 238 0.87 5.27 -7.51
N VAL A 239 0.20 5.11 -6.36
CA VAL A 239 -0.51 3.85 -6.01
C VAL A 239 -1.61 3.58 -7.04
N GLY A 240 -2.42 4.60 -7.40
CA GLY A 240 -3.43 4.46 -8.45
C GLY A 240 -2.83 4.05 -9.79
N VAL A 241 -1.73 4.69 -10.19
CA VAL A 241 -0.99 4.37 -11.43
C VAL A 241 -0.37 2.96 -11.36
N LEU A 242 0.05 2.48 -10.19
CA LEU A 242 0.54 1.11 -10.01
C LEU A 242 -0.54 0.09 -10.37
N GLY A 243 -1.80 0.31 -9.99
CA GLY A 243 -2.93 -0.53 -10.40
C GLY A 243 -3.08 -0.59 -11.92
N ILE A 244 -2.99 0.58 -12.59
CA ILE A 244 -3.00 0.67 -14.06
C ILE A 244 -1.81 -0.07 -14.67
N ARG A 245 -0.63 0.08 -14.07
CA ARG A 245 0.58 -0.63 -14.52
C ARG A 245 0.42 -2.15 -14.45
N ILE A 246 -0.27 -2.69 -13.44
CA ILE A 246 -0.58 -4.13 -13.36
C ILE A 246 -1.34 -4.55 -14.61
N TRP A 247 -2.34 -3.79 -15.07
CA TRP A 247 -3.09 -4.09 -16.28
C TRP A 247 -2.22 -4.07 -17.53
N LEU A 248 -1.40 -3.04 -17.68
CA LEU A 248 -0.53 -2.89 -18.86
C LEU A 248 0.52 -4.01 -18.93
N THR A 249 1.18 -4.32 -17.81
CA THR A 249 2.24 -5.33 -17.76
C THR A 249 1.70 -6.75 -18.02
N ASN A 250 0.46 -7.01 -17.64
CA ASN A 250 -0.18 -8.31 -17.85
C ASN A 250 -1.06 -8.33 -19.11
N HIS A 251 -0.96 -7.32 -19.97
CA HIS A 251 -1.69 -7.24 -21.24
C HIS A 251 -3.20 -7.48 -21.09
N VAL A 252 -3.81 -6.86 -20.07
CA VAL A 252 -5.25 -6.96 -19.84
C VAL A 252 -6.00 -6.33 -21.02
N ASP A 253 -6.78 -7.15 -21.73
CA ASP A 253 -7.54 -6.72 -22.89
C ASP A 253 -8.88 -6.10 -22.45
N PHE A 254 -8.95 -4.76 -22.50
CA PHE A 254 -10.15 -4.01 -22.20
C PHE A 254 -11.19 -3.97 -23.32
N ASN A 255 -10.97 -4.62 -24.47
CA ASN A 255 -12.04 -4.85 -25.43
C ASN A 255 -13.02 -5.94 -24.97
N LYS A 256 -12.62 -6.74 -23.96
CA LYS A 256 -13.50 -7.76 -23.36
C LYS A 256 -14.42 -7.12 -22.32
N PRO A 257 -15.77 -7.27 -22.45
CA PRO A 257 -16.72 -6.73 -21.49
C PRO A 257 -16.46 -7.16 -20.03
N LEU A 258 -15.99 -8.40 -19.83
CA LEU A 258 -15.59 -8.93 -18.54
C LEU A 258 -14.56 -8.01 -17.86
N ASN A 259 -13.49 -7.66 -18.57
CA ASN A 259 -12.41 -6.84 -18.02
C ASN A 259 -12.86 -5.38 -17.82
N GLN A 260 -13.67 -4.85 -18.75
CA GLN A 260 -14.23 -3.51 -18.61
C GLN A 260 -15.07 -3.36 -17.34
N MET A 261 -16.02 -4.28 -17.14
CA MET A 261 -16.91 -4.21 -15.97
C MET A 261 -16.16 -4.48 -14.66
N THR A 262 -15.19 -5.41 -14.68
CA THR A 262 -14.35 -5.72 -13.53
C THR A 262 -13.49 -4.51 -13.10
N ALA A 263 -13.13 -3.63 -14.01
CA ALA A 263 -12.40 -2.41 -13.68
C ALA A 263 -13.35 -1.24 -13.35
N ALA A 264 -14.36 -0.98 -14.19
CA ALA A 264 -15.20 0.21 -14.10
C ALA A 264 -16.04 0.26 -12.82
N ILE A 265 -16.73 -0.85 -12.49
CA ILE A 265 -17.66 -0.88 -11.35
C ILE A 265 -16.91 -0.68 -10.03
N PRO A 266 -15.82 -1.43 -9.72
CA PRO A 266 -15.07 -1.24 -8.49
C PRO A 266 -14.45 0.15 -8.36
N LEU A 267 -13.92 0.70 -9.44
CA LEU A 267 -13.31 2.03 -9.43
C LEU A 267 -14.33 3.10 -9.02
N ILE A 268 -15.54 3.09 -9.59
CA ILE A 268 -16.56 4.07 -9.23
C ILE A 268 -17.01 3.89 -7.77
N ILE A 269 -17.27 2.65 -7.32
CA ILE A 269 -17.66 2.37 -5.94
C ILE A 269 -16.55 2.81 -4.97
N GLY A 270 -15.30 2.50 -5.29
CA GLY A 270 -14.16 2.81 -4.45
C GLY A 270 -13.87 4.31 -4.40
N ILE A 271 -13.76 4.98 -5.56
CA ILE A 271 -13.38 6.40 -5.64
C ILE A 271 -14.45 7.31 -5.05
N ALA A 272 -15.75 6.99 -5.27
CA ALA A 272 -16.86 7.74 -4.69
C ALA A 272 -17.12 7.41 -3.21
N ASP A 273 -16.31 6.53 -2.63
CA ASP A 273 -16.39 6.10 -1.22
C ASP A 273 -17.79 5.68 -0.79
N PHE A 274 -18.40 4.80 -1.58
CA PHE A 274 -19.72 4.25 -1.23
C PHE A 274 -19.65 3.58 0.13
N THR A 275 -20.66 3.81 0.96
CA THR A 275 -20.78 3.19 2.28
C THR A 275 -22.04 2.36 2.38
N TRP A 276 -21.89 1.15 2.90
CA TRP A 276 -23.01 0.26 3.16
C TRP A 276 -22.92 -0.29 4.59
N ARG A 277 -24.02 -0.18 5.33
CA ARG A 277 -24.12 -0.67 6.71
C ARG A 277 -25.03 -1.89 6.77
N VAL A 278 -24.53 -2.94 7.41
CA VAL A 278 -25.26 -4.18 7.66
C VAL A 278 -25.12 -4.51 9.15
N GLY A 279 -26.15 -4.18 9.94
CA GLY A 279 -26.04 -4.23 11.40
C GLY A 279 -24.94 -3.29 11.91
N ASP A 280 -24.02 -3.84 12.71
CA ASP A 280 -22.86 -3.10 13.23
C ASP A 280 -21.67 -3.02 12.24
N LEU A 281 -21.77 -3.73 11.11
CA LEU A 281 -20.72 -3.74 10.09
C LEU A 281 -20.88 -2.54 9.16
N THR A 282 -19.82 -1.76 8.98
CA THR A 282 -19.76 -0.68 7.99
C THR A 282 -18.74 -1.02 6.93
N PHE A 283 -19.18 -1.16 5.69
CA PHE A 283 -18.33 -1.35 4.54
C PHE A 283 -18.09 0.01 3.88
N THR A 284 -16.84 0.40 3.71
CA THR A 284 -16.44 1.63 3.02
C THR A 284 -16.16 1.36 1.55
N GLY A 285 -15.94 2.41 0.75
CA GLY A 285 -15.73 2.31 -0.69
C GLY A 285 -14.60 1.37 -1.09
N ILE A 286 -13.47 1.37 -0.35
CA ILE A 286 -12.36 0.43 -0.60
C ILE A 286 -12.84 -1.03 -0.43
N ALA A 287 -13.55 -1.33 0.66
CA ALA A 287 -14.04 -2.67 0.93
C ALA A 287 -15.10 -3.10 -0.11
N LEU A 288 -16.08 -2.23 -0.37
CA LEU A 288 -17.14 -2.49 -1.33
C LEU A 288 -16.60 -2.63 -2.76
N GLY A 289 -15.69 -1.76 -3.18
CA GLY A 289 -15.06 -1.83 -4.49
C GLY A 289 -14.24 -3.09 -4.67
N SER A 290 -13.49 -3.52 -3.64
CA SER A 290 -12.72 -4.77 -3.70
C SER A 290 -13.61 -6.01 -3.78
N ILE A 291 -14.69 -6.05 -3.01
CA ILE A 291 -15.70 -7.11 -3.09
C ILE A 291 -16.35 -7.09 -4.47
N ALA A 292 -16.70 -5.91 -4.98
CA ALA A 292 -17.30 -5.77 -6.31
C ALA A 292 -16.36 -6.27 -7.41
N ALA A 293 -15.05 -5.99 -7.34
CA ALA A 293 -14.08 -6.49 -8.31
C ALA A 293 -14.10 -8.02 -8.40
N LEU A 294 -14.11 -8.69 -7.25
CA LEU A 294 -14.17 -10.15 -7.17
C LEU A 294 -15.51 -10.69 -7.69
N LEU A 295 -16.62 -10.13 -7.21
CA LEU A 295 -17.96 -10.60 -7.58
C LEU A 295 -18.25 -10.39 -9.07
N VAL A 296 -17.89 -9.23 -9.61
CA VAL A 296 -18.11 -8.93 -11.04
C VAL A 296 -17.28 -9.87 -11.91
N TYR A 297 -16.00 -10.02 -11.60
CA TYR A 297 -15.13 -10.90 -12.39
C TYR A 297 -15.60 -12.36 -12.37
N HIS A 298 -15.73 -12.93 -11.18
CA HIS A 298 -16.09 -14.35 -11.06
C HIS A 298 -17.53 -14.61 -11.46
N GLY A 299 -18.46 -13.70 -11.15
CA GLY A 299 -19.87 -13.80 -11.57
C GLY A 299 -20.02 -13.76 -13.08
N MET A 300 -19.40 -12.78 -13.77
CA MET A 300 -19.46 -12.71 -15.23
C MET A 300 -18.77 -13.89 -15.89
N ARG A 301 -17.67 -14.39 -15.33
CA ARG A 301 -16.98 -15.58 -15.83
C ARG A 301 -17.89 -16.82 -15.74
N LEU A 302 -18.58 -17.02 -14.62
CA LEU A 302 -19.53 -18.12 -14.46
C LEU A 302 -20.70 -18.00 -15.45
N LEU A 303 -21.25 -16.78 -15.63
CA LEU A 303 -22.35 -16.54 -16.58
C LEU A 303 -21.91 -16.78 -18.04
N SER A 304 -20.69 -16.39 -18.41
CA SER A 304 -20.18 -16.65 -19.78
C SER A 304 -20.02 -18.13 -20.05
N THR A 305 -19.48 -18.90 -19.11
CA THR A 305 -19.35 -20.34 -19.22
C THR A 305 -20.73 -21.03 -19.31
N ALA A 306 -21.70 -20.57 -18.51
CA ALA A 306 -23.07 -21.07 -18.57
C ALA A 306 -23.74 -20.79 -19.92
N ARG A 307 -23.46 -19.62 -20.54
CA ARG A 307 -23.99 -19.29 -21.87
C ARG A 307 -23.43 -20.19 -22.98
N GLU A 308 -22.18 -20.61 -22.90
CA GLU A 308 -21.57 -21.53 -23.85
C GLU A 308 -22.15 -22.96 -23.77
N LEU A 309 -22.68 -23.34 -22.60
CA LEU A 309 -23.32 -24.62 -22.36
C LEU A 309 -24.80 -24.67 -22.82
N ILE A 310 -25.42 -23.50 -23.11
CA ILE A 310 -26.77 -23.46 -23.65
C ILE A 310 -26.68 -23.68 -25.17
N PRO A 311 -27.22 -24.80 -25.73
CA PRO A 311 -27.24 -25.01 -27.17
C PRO A 311 -27.97 -23.85 -27.83
N GLN A 312 -27.33 -23.18 -28.79
CA GLN A 312 -28.00 -22.18 -29.62
C GLN A 312 -29.14 -22.87 -30.35
N ARG A 313 -30.35 -22.85 -29.79
CA ARG A 313 -31.55 -23.26 -30.53
C ARG A 313 -31.78 -22.23 -31.62
N GLY A 314 -31.40 -22.60 -32.83
CA GLY A 314 -31.86 -22.09 -34.11
C GLY A 314 -31.91 -20.57 -34.30
N ALA A 315 -30.97 -20.03 -35.08
CA ALA A 315 -31.25 -18.89 -35.96
C ALA A 315 -31.68 -19.45 -37.31
#